data_e9ceab5c5640b429883a6b01fd5722de
#
_entry.id   e9ceab5c5640b429883a6b01fd5722de
#
_cell.length_a   1.000
_cell.length_b   1.000
_cell.length_c   1.000
_cell.angle_alpha   90.00
_cell.angle_beta   90.00
_cell.angle_gamma   90.00
#
_symmetry.space_group_name_H-M   'P 1'
#
loop_
_entity.id
_entity.type
_entity.pdbx_description
1 polymer ?
#
loop_
_entity_poly.entity_id
_entity_poly.type
_entity_poly.pdbx_seq_one_letter_code
_entity_poly.pdbx_strand_id
1 'polypeptide(L)'
;VWQSSHAEGSVKGWGGNLGDLALAGNGHSLFTCMSVTGNAVFLSGDSALSYQIGAGGAVSINGVTSTDGMYGSAACRTALKDLITQTRPQVLENELNLVTSRSITSQAQLAGALDSSATQFDALLPDKVGDRTMALNRQLKMVARLIAGRQQLGLKRQVFLVSLGGFDTHDNLNTNHPALLAHVGNAMAGFQQALDSLGVGQQVTTFTASDFGRTMTSNGDGSDHGWGSHHFVMGGAVKGGAFYGSAPSALLKGPEDVGQGRLLPTTSVDQYAATMARWFGVADSEMTQIAPNIGYFDSANLGFMA
;
A
#
# COMPACT_ATOMS: atom_id res chain seq x y z
N VAL A 1 -12.46 5.86 6.67
CA VAL A 1 -13.48 5.74 5.61
C VAL A 1 -12.86 5.31 4.29
N TRP A 2 -11.80 5.97 3.78
CA TRP A 2 -11.22 5.64 2.47
C TRP A 2 -10.71 4.19 2.36
N GLN A 3 -10.28 3.58 3.45
CA GLN A 3 -9.75 2.22 3.46
C GLN A 3 -10.82 1.14 3.30
N SER A 4 -12.06 1.42 3.71
CA SER A 4 -13.12 0.42 3.79
C SER A 4 -14.45 0.82 3.16
N SER A 5 -14.65 2.10 2.83
CA SER A 5 -15.93 2.70 2.42
C SER A 5 -17.07 2.55 3.44
N HIS A 6 -16.77 2.19 4.69
CA HIS A 6 -17.75 2.11 5.77
C HIS A 6 -17.71 3.35 6.65
N ALA A 7 -18.89 3.90 6.97
CA ALA A 7 -19.03 5.08 7.83
C ALA A 7 -18.65 4.80 9.29
N GLU A 8 -18.94 3.58 9.79
CA GLU A 8 -18.76 3.17 11.19
C GLU A 8 -17.52 2.33 11.33
N GLY A 9 -16.47 2.49 10.89
CA GLY A 9 -15.28 1.65 11.05
C GLY A 9 -15.46 0.22 10.51
N SER A 10 -14.38 -0.40 10.13
CA SER A 10 -14.36 -1.76 9.61
C SER A 10 -13.04 -2.41 9.97
N VAL A 11 -13.05 -3.72 10.11
CA VAL A 11 -11.85 -4.55 10.23
C VAL A 11 -11.32 -5.01 8.88
N LYS A 12 -12.08 -4.74 7.79
CA LYS A 12 -11.72 -5.09 6.41
C LYS A 12 -11.62 -3.85 5.55
N GLY A 13 -10.73 -3.90 4.58
CA GLY A 13 -10.51 -2.84 3.61
C GLY A 13 -10.69 -3.32 2.17
N TRP A 14 -11.00 -2.40 1.27
CA TRP A 14 -11.25 -2.76 -0.12
C TRP A 14 -10.00 -3.34 -0.84
N GLY A 15 -8.79 -2.97 -0.42
CA GLY A 15 -7.58 -3.61 -0.92
C GLY A 15 -7.43 -5.06 -0.46
N GLY A 16 -7.82 -5.37 0.79
CA GLY A 16 -7.89 -6.74 1.30
C GLY A 16 -8.95 -7.57 0.58
N ASN A 17 -10.12 -6.99 0.33
CA ASN A 17 -11.18 -7.65 -0.46
C ASN A 17 -10.73 -7.93 -1.91
N LEU A 18 -9.96 -7.03 -2.54
CA LEU A 18 -9.28 -7.31 -3.82
C LEU A 18 -8.33 -8.52 -3.69
N GLY A 19 -7.60 -8.57 -2.58
CA GLY A 19 -6.74 -9.70 -2.26
C GLY A 19 -7.50 -11.02 -2.17
N ASP A 20 -8.64 -11.06 -1.47
CA ASP A 20 -9.48 -12.26 -1.37
C ASP A 20 -9.87 -12.81 -2.75
N LEU A 21 -10.29 -11.95 -3.67
CA LEU A 21 -10.63 -12.33 -5.04
C LEU A 21 -9.41 -12.78 -5.86
N ALA A 22 -8.21 -12.32 -5.50
CA ALA A 22 -6.96 -12.67 -6.19
C ALA A 22 -6.33 -13.98 -5.70
N LEU A 23 -6.69 -14.48 -4.50
CA LEU A 23 -6.04 -15.63 -3.86
C LEU A 23 -6.02 -16.88 -4.76
N ALA A 24 -7.15 -17.20 -5.38
CA ALA A 24 -7.27 -18.40 -6.22
C ALA A 24 -6.34 -18.39 -7.46
N GLY A 25 -5.95 -17.19 -7.90
CA GLY A 25 -5.05 -17.01 -9.05
C GLY A 25 -3.57 -17.06 -8.70
N ASN A 26 -3.23 -16.91 -7.42
CA ASN A 26 -1.85 -16.87 -6.92
C ASN A 26 -1.40 -18.24 -6.42
N GLY A 27 -0.17 -18.63 -6.71
CA GLY A 27 0.44 -19.85 -6.17
C GLY A 27 0.78 -19.76 -4.68
N HIS A 28 0.90 -18.54 -4.15
CA HIS A 28 1.20 -18.28 -2.74
C HIS A 28 0.30 -17.16 -2.19
N SER A 29 -0.64 -17.50 -1.34
CA SER A 29 -1.65 -16.55 -0.83
C SER A 29 -1.08 -15.48 0.09
N LEU A 30 -0.05 -15.81 0.89
CA LEU A 30 0.51 -14.93 1.94
C LEU A 30 1.07 -13.61 1.41
N PHE A 31 1.56 -13.57 0.17
CA PHE A 31 2.18 -12.37 -0.43
C PHE A 31 1.25 -11.63 -1.39
N THR A 32 -0.05 -11.93 -1.34
CA THR A 32 -1.05 -11.24 -2.17
C THR A 32 -1.27 -9.79 -1.71
N CYS A 33 -1.41 -9.56 -0.40
CA CYS A 33 -1.54 -8.24 0.19
C CYS A 33 -0.28 -7.93 1.02
N MET A 34 0.48 -6.92 0.65
CA MET A 34 1.74 -6.60 1.30
C MET A 34 1.84 -5.14 1.73
N SER A 35 2.18 -4.92 2.99
CA SER A 35 2.46 -3.59 3.51
C SER A 35 3.96 -3.39 3.72
N VAL A 36 4.49 -2.28 3.23
CA VAL A 36 5.88 -1.85 3.48
C VAL A 36 5.93 -0.75 4.55
N THR A 37 4.82 -0.43 5.16
CA THR A 37 4.73 0.67 6.14
C THR A 37 4.26 0.22 7.53
N GLY A 38 3.29 -0.61 7.65
CA GLY A 38 2.69 -1.05 8.92
C GLY A 38 1.30 -1.63 8.69
N ASN A 39 0.61 -1.97 9.75
CA ASN A 39 -0.76 -2.48 9.65
C ASN A 39 -1.71 -1.39 9.17
N ALA A 40 -2.59 -1.75 8.23
CA ALA A 40 -3.67 -0.90 7.78
C ALA A 40 -4.89 -1.75 7.44
N VAL A 41 -6.06 -1.26 7.79
CA VAL A 41 -7.35 -1.88 7.45
C VAL A 41 -7.47 -2.08 5.94
N PHE A 42 -6.92 -1.16 5.15
CA PHE A 42 -6.93 -1.24 3.68
C PHE A 42 -6.56 -2.61 3.12
N LEU A 43 -5.55 -3.29 3.70
CA LEU A 43 -5.07 -4.59 3.22
C LEU A 43 -5.67 -5.81 3.94
N SER A 44 -6.60 -5.60 4.87
CA SER A 44 -7.25 -6.69 5.60
C SER A 44 -8.44 -7.21 4.82
N GLY A 45 -8.42 -8.47 4.39
CA GLY A 45 -9.53 -9.17 3.75
C GLY A 45 -10.23 -10.13 4.72
N ASP A 46 -11.09 -10.98 4.18
CA ASP A 46 -11.69 -12.12 4.88
C ASP A 46 -10.68 -13.26 5.05
N SER A 47 -9.97 -13.58 4.00
CA SER A 47 -9.00 -14.66 3.89
C SER A 47 -7.59 -14.15 3.57
N ALA A 48 -7.51 -13.03 2.85
CA ALA A 48 -6.25 -12.36 2.54
C ALA A 48 -5.71 -11.66 3.78
N LEU A 49 -4.63 -12.19 4.32
CA LEU A 49 -3.90 -11.58 5.41
C LEU A 49 -2.86 -10.60 4.85
N SER A 50 -2.71 -9.45 5.51
CA SER A 50 -1.66 -8.51 5.17
C SER A 50 -0.30 -9.03 5.65
N TYR A 51 0.65 -9.21 4.73
CA TYR A 51 2.03 -9.50 5.08
C TYR A 51 2.83 -8.19 5.21
N GLN A 52 3.53 -8.04 6.32
CA GLN A 52 4.38 -6.86 6.54
C GLN A 52 5.83 -7.15 6.21
N ILE A 53 6.43 -6.25 5.42
CA ILE A 53 7.86 -6.27 5.11
C ILE A 53 8.44 -4.86 5.33
N GLY A 54 9.58 -4.77 5.98
CA GLY A 54 10.29 -3.50 6.10
C GLY A 54 10.91 -3.06 4.77
N ALA A 55 11.14 -1.75 4.60
CA ALA A 55 11.86 -1.23 3.45
C ALA A 55 13.32 -1.76 3.34
N GLY A 56 13.86 -2.33 4.41
CA GLY A 56 15.16 -3.01 4.43
C GLY A 56 15.11 -4.49 4.01
N GLY A 57 13.94 -5.05 3.76
CA GLY A 57 13.76 -6.46 3.36
C GLY A 57 13.12 -7.32 4.45
N ALA A 58 13.12 -8.62 4.19
CA ALA A 58 12.57 -9.59 5.10
C ALA A 58 13.38 -9.67 6.41
N VAL A 59 12.68 -9.53 7.54
CA VAL A 59 13.30 -9.56 8.86
C VAL A 59 13.51 -11.00 9.30
N SER A 60 14.73 -11.34 9.64
CA SER A 60 15.10 -12.65 10.16
C SER A 60 15.00 -12.72 11.68
N ILE A 61 14.76 -13.91 12.23
CA ILE A 61 14.86 -14.14 13.66
C ILE A 61 16.33 -14.33 14.01
N ASN A 62 16.86 -13.45 14.85
CA ASN A 62 18.26 -13.52 15.29
C ASN A 62 18.56 -14.87 15.94
N GLY A 63 19.72 -15.43 15.61
CA GLY A 63 20.15 -16.74 16.11
C GLY A 63 19.53 -17.94 15.40
N VAL A 64 18.49 -17.76 14.58
CA VAL A 64 17.84 -18.85 13.81
C VAL A 64 18.33 -18.88 12.38
N THR A 65 18.49 -17.72 11.74
CA THR A 65 18.83 -17.62 10.32
C THR A 65 20.27 -17.14 10.10
N SER A 66 21.00 -16.76 11.14
CA SER A 66 22.40 -16.31 11.01
C SER A 66 23.32 -17.48 10.60
N THR A 67 24.24 -17.23 9.69
CA THR A 67 25.23 -18.22 9.23
C THR A 67 26.15 -18.69 10.36
N ASP A 68 26.48 -17.79 11.28
CA ASP A 68 27.41 -18.06 12.37
C ASP A 68 26.76 -18.77 13.58
N GLY A 69 25.44 -19.00 13.49
CA GLY A 69 24.69 -19.62 14.57
C GLY A 69 24.46 -18.66 15.76
N MET A 70 23.90 -19.20 16.83
CA MET A 70 23.72 -18.50 18.10
C MET A 70 24.96 -18.72 18.96
N TYR A 71 25.58 -17.65 19.40
CA TYR A 71 26.87 -17.67 20.13
C TYR A 71 28.00 -18.41 19.36
N GLY A 72 28.01 -18.31 18.02
CA GLY A 72 28.98 -19.02 17.19
C GLY A 72 28.74 -20.55 17.10
N SER A 73 27.59 -21.06 17.55
CA SER A 73 27.28 -22.48 17.60
C SER A 73 26.09 -22.83 16.68
N ALA A 74 26.33 -23.69 15.71
CA ALA A 74 25.28 -24.26 14.86
C ALA A 74 24.30 -25.14 15.68
N ALA A 75 24.77 -25.84 16.70
CA ALA A 75 23.94 -26.65 17.55
C ALA A 75 22.97 -25.82 18.37
N CYS A 76 23.41 -24.67 18.91
CA CYS A 76 22.53 -23.72 19.61
C CYS A 76 21.49 -23.13 18.68
N ARG A 77 21.82 -22.80 17.43
CA ARG A 77 20.87 -22.35 16.41
C ARG A 77 19.79 -23.41 16.12
N THR A 78 20.20 -24.66 15.93
CA THR A 78 19.25 -25.75 15.68
C THR A 78 18.32 -25.94 16.88
N ALA A 79 18.87 -26.01 18.10
CA ALA A 79 18.08 -26.13 19.33
C ALA A 79 17.09 -24.98 19.52
N LEU A 80 17.49 -23.74 19.25
CA LEU A 80 16.60 -22.58 19.31
C LEU A 80 15.47 -22.72 18.28
N LYS A 81 15.81 -23.07 17.03
CA LYS A 81 14.82 -23.25 15.96
C LYS A 81 13.81 -24.33 16.34
N ASP A 82 14.28 -25.49 16.82
CA ASP A 82 13.41 -26.59 17.24
C ASP A 82 12.52 -26.18 18.40
N LEU A 83 13.06 -25.48 19.40
CA LEU A 83 12.29 -24.99 20.54
C LEU A 83 11.11 -24.10 20.15
N ILE A 84 11.28 -23.20 19.19
CA ILE A 84 10.27 -22.20 18.76
C ILE A 84 9.39 -22.68 17.60
N THR A 85 9.62 -23.90 17.06
CA THR A 85 8.83 -24.44 15.95
C THR A 85 8.23 -25.81 16.23
N GLN A 86 8.65 -26.50 17.32
CA GLN A 86 8.13 -27.83 17.66
C GLN A 86 6.65 -27.79 18.05
N THR A 87 5.94 -28.89 17.77
CA THR A 87 4.55 -29.06 18.21
C THR A 87 4.42 -29.05 19.72
N ARG A 88 3.40 -28.41 20.25
CA ARG A 88 3.09 -28.29 21.68
C ARG A 88 1.69 -28.79 21.96
N PRO A 89 1.47 -29.43 23.15
CA PRO A 89 0.14 -29.90 23.55
C PRO A 89 -0.83 -28.73 23.88
N GLN A 90 -0.30 -27.60 24.34
CA GLN A 90 -1.11 -26.43 24.66
C GLN A 90 -1.44 -25.66 23.39
N VAL A 91 -2.72 -25.34 23.17
CA VAL A 91 -3.24 -24.80 21.88
C VAL A 91 -2.57 -23.47 21.48
N LEU A 92 -2.44 -22.52 22.42
CA LEU A 92 -1.85 -21.21 22.13
C LEU A 92 -0.34 -21.29 21.87
N GLU A 93 0.37 -22.13 22.63
CA GLU A 93 1.80 -22.36 22.38
C GLU A 93 2.03 -23.03 21.02
N ASN A 94 1.19 -24.01 20.68
CA ASN A 94 1.27 -24.69 19.39
C ASN A 94 0.99 -23.74 18.23
N GLU A 95 -0.03 -22.90 18.33
CA GLU A 95 -0.32 -21.89 17.30
C GLU A 95 0.82 -20.87 17.15
N LEU A 96 1.41 -20.41 18.27
CA LEU A 96 2.59 -19.53 18.23
C LEU A 96 3.74 -20.19 17.45
N ASN A 97 4.02 -21.47 17.71
CA ASN A 97 5.09 -22.21 17.05
C ASN A 97 4.78 -22.44 15.56
N LEU A 98 3.52 -22.68 15.20
CA LEU A 98 3.08 -22.78 13.80
C LEU A 98 3.24 -21.45 13.05
N VAL A 99 2.84 -20.32 13.66
CA VAL A 99 3.03 -18.98 13.11
C VAL A 99 4.51 -18.68 12.93
N THR A 100 5.33 -19.01 13.92
CA THR A 100 6.79 -18.82 13.86
C THR A 100 7.42 -19.64 12.74
N SER A 101 7.04 -20.90 12.60
CA SER A 101 7.54 -21.78 11.52
C SER A 101 7.16 -21.24 10.14
N ARG A 102 5.91 -20.80 9.95
CA ARG A 102 5.45 -20.15 8.72
C ARG A 102 6.25 -18.88 8.44
N SER A 103 6.50 -18.06 9.44
CA SER A 103 7.27 -16.81 9.32
C SER A 103 8.72 -17.07 8.88
N ILE A 104 9.39 -18.08 9.44
CA ILE A 104 10.76 -18.46 9.04
C ILE A 104 10.79 -18.91 7.55
N THR A 105 9.82 -19.73 7.15
CA THR A 105 9.72 -20.22 5.77
C THR A 105 9.46 -19.08 4.79
N SER A 106 8.52 -18.21 5.12
CA SER A 106 8.16 -17.05 4.29
C SER A 106 9.30 -16.04 4.16
N GLN A 107 10.05 -15.82 5.25
CA GLN A 107 11.24 -14.97 5.23
C GLN A 107 12.30 -15.51 4.25
N ALA A 108 12.56 -16.82 4.25
CA ALA A 108 13.53 -17.42 3.35
C ALA A 108 13.10 -17.33 1.88
N GLN A 109 11.80 -17.54 1.58
CA GLN A 109 11.24 -17.39 0.25
C GLN A 109 11.37 -15.95 -0.27
N LEU A 110 11.02 -14.96 0.56
CA LEU A 110 11.17 -13.57 0.22
C LEU A 110 12.62 -13.15 0.01
N ALA A 111 13.51 -13.57 0.90
CA ALA A 111 14.93 -13.26 0.78
C ALA A 111 15.47 -13.75 -0.56
N GLY A 112 15.19 -14.99 -0.95
CA GLY A 112 15.59 -15.55 -2.24
C GLY A 112 15.00 -14.80 -3.44
N ALA A 113 13.74 -14.38 -3.37
CA ALA A 113 13.10 -13.61 -4.44
C ALA A 113 13.64 -12.17 -4.57
N LEU A 114 14.17 -11.60 -3.49
CA LEU A 114 14.71 -10.23 -3.46
C LEU A 114 16.19 -10.15 -3.86
N ASP A 115 16.95 -11.25 -3.80
CA ASP A 115 18.40 -11.26 -4.02
C ASP A 115 18.80 -10.70 -5.40
N SER A 116 18.12 -11.14 -6.47
CA SER A 116 18.44 -10.75 -7.84
C SER A 116 18.23 -9.26 -8.13
N SER A 117 17.49 -8.53 -7.29
CA SER A 117 17.14 -7.12 -7.47
C SER A 117 17.68 -6.20 -6.37
N ALA A 118 18.70 -6.62 -5.63
CA ALA A 118 19.18 -5.92 -4.44
C ALA A 118 19.52 -4.43 -4.67
N THR A 119 20.15 -4.09 -5.79
CA THR A 119 20.58 -2.72 -6.16
C THR A 119 19.94 -2.20 -7.44
N GLN A 120 19.08 -2.98 -8.08
CA GLN A 120 18.57 -2.72 -9.43
C GLN A 120 17.91 -1.34 -9.59
N PHE A 121 17.28 -0.82 -8.55
CA PHE A 121 16.50 0.41 -8.60
C PHE A 121 17.10 1.57 -7.81
N ASP A 122 18.36 1.47 -7.35
CA ASP A 122 18.98 2.48 -6.50
C ASP A 122 19.11 3.85 -7.19
N ALA A 123 19.38 3.87 -8.49
CA ALA A 123 19.47 5.10 -9.27
C ALA A 123 18.11 5.78 -9.47
N LEU A 124 17.03 5.01 -9.61
CA LEU A 124 15.68 5.49 -9.84
C LEU A 124 14.96 5.91 -8.55
N LEU A 125 15.28 5.22 -7.46
CA LEU A 125 14.68 5.40 -6.15
C LEU A 125 15.76 5.48 -5.07
N PRO A 126 16.56 6.56 -5.05
CA PRO A 126 17.66 6.70 -4.09
C PRO A 126 17.13 6.77 -2.66
N ASP A 127 17.84 6.12 -1.73
CA ASP A 127 17.49 6.10 -0.29
C ASP A 127 17.67 7.45 0.38
N LYS A 128 18.55 8.29 -0.19
CA LYS A 128 18.86 9.63 0.29
C LYS A 128 19.03 10.59 -0.88
N VAL A 129 18.69 11.86 -0.63
CA VAL A 129 19.03 12.99 -1.50
C VAL A 129 19.69 14.04 -0.58
N GLY A 130 21.00 14.26 -0.76
CA GLY A 130 21.82 14.94 0.25
C GLY A 130 21.75 14.18 1.57
N ASP A 131 21.53 14.89 2.68
CA ASP A 131 21.39 14.30 4.01
C ASP A 131 19.97 13.79 4.32
N ARG A 132 18.99 14.08 3.44
CA ARG A 132 17.60 13.74 3.67
C ARG A 132 17.32 12.29 3.27
N THR A 133 16.78 11.51 4.22
CA THR A 133 16.27 10.17 3.94
C THR A 133 14.95 10.24 3.14
N MET A 134 14.87 9.48 2.05
CA MET A 134 13.72 9.42 1.15
C MET A 134 12.86 8.19 1.50
N ALA A 135 12.04 8.32 2.54
CA ALA A 135 11.28 7.20 3.11
C ALA A 135 10.36 6.53 2.08
N LEU A 136 9.64 7.31 1.26
CA LEU A 136 8.74 6.78 0.23
C LEU A 136 9.52 6.07 -0.89
N ASN A 137 10.69 6.59 -1.29
CA ASN A 137 11.54 5.93 -2.29
C ASN A 137 11.97 4.55 -1.80
N ARG A 138 12.37 4.41 -0.54
CA ARG A 138 12.77 3.13 0.05
C ARG A 138 11.62 2.12 0.04
N GLN A 139 10.41 2.56 0.37
CA GLN A 139 9.22 1.71 0.35
C GLN A 139 8.88 1.30 -1.10
N LEU A 140 8.81 2.23 -2.04
CA LEU A 140 8.50 1.95 -3.44
C LEU A 140 9.59 1.10 -4.12
N LYS A 141 10.87 1.29 -3.74
CA LYS A 141 11.96 0.41 -4.17
C LYS A 141 11.73 -1.03 -3.71
N MET A 142 11.29 -1.22 -2.46
CA MET A 142 10.94 -2.56 -1.97
C MET A 142 9.78 -3.16 -2.77
N VAL A 143 8.72 -2.38 -3.06
CA VAL A 143 7.62 -2.84 -3.92
C VAL A 143 8.12 -3.23 -5.31
N ALA A 144 8.98 -2.43 -5.94
CA ALA A 144 9.56 -2.76 -7.25
C ALA A 144 10.34 -4.09 -7.23
N ARG A 145 11.11 -4.34 -6.16
CA ARG A 145 11.84 -5.60 -5.96
C ARG A 145 10.90 -6.80 -5.76
N LEU A 146 9.81 -6.62 -5.00
CA LEU A 146 8.79 -7.67 -4.83
C LEU A 146 8.10 -8.01 -6.16
N ILE A 147 7.80 -7.00 -6.98
CA ILE A 147 7.25 -7.17 -8.31
C ILE A 147 8.26 -7.86 -9.23
N ALA A 148 9.54 -7.54 -9.14
CA ALA A 148 10.59 -8.24 -9.89
C ALA A 148 10.62 -9.73 -9.53
N GLY A 149 10.50 -10.08 -8.25
CA GLY A 149 10.47 -11.45 -7.74
C GLY A 149 9.14 -12.21 -7.89
N ARG A 150 8.10 -11.58 -8.47
CA ARG A 150 6.72 -12.12 -8.50
C ARG A 150 6.60 -13.52 -9.08
N GLN A 151 7.39 -13.84 -10.11
CA GLN A 151 7.36 -15.17 -10.76
C GLN A 151 7.91 -16.25 -9.82
N GLN A 152 9.01 -15.96 -9.12
CA GLN A 152 9.59 -16.88 -8.13
C GLN A 152 8.65 -17.12 -6.95
N LEU A 153 7.85 -16.10 -6.59
CA LEU A 153 6.82 -16.19 -5.55
C LEU A 153 5.49 -16.77 -6.07
N GLY A 154 5.36 -17.07 -7.35
CA GLY A 154 4.14 -17.60 -7.96
C GLY A 154 2.95 -16.62 -7.94
N LEU A 155 3.20 -15.32 -8.03
CA LEU A 155 2.20 -14.28 -7.88
C LEU A 155 1.80 -13.67 -9.23
N LYS A 156 0.48 -13.54 -9.44
CA LYS A 156 -0.11 -12.91 -10.63
C LYS A 156 -0.74 -11.55 -10.31
N ARG A 157 -1.36 -11.43 -9.12
CA ARG A 157 -2.02 -10.20 -8.65
C ARG A 157 -1.60 -9.88 -7.23
N GLN A 158 -1.25 -8.65 -6.97
CA GLN A 158 -0.81 -8.19 -5.65
C GLN A 158 -1.38 -6.81 -5.35
N VAL A 159 -1.63 -6.55 -4.07
CA VAL A 159 -2.02 -5.25 -3.55
C VAL A 159 -0.96 -4.80 -2.54
N PHE A 160 -0.43 -3.60 -2.73
CA PHE A 160 0.61 -3.05 -1.88
C PHE A 160 0.16 -1.79 -1.16
N LEU A 161 0.70 -1.56 0.02
CA LEU A 161 0.55 -0.31 0.76
C LEU A 161 1.92 0.27 1.12
N VAL A 162 2.09 1.53 0.79
CA VAL A 162 3.20 2.40 1.22
C VAL A 162 2.63 3.68 1.80
N SER A 163 3.37 4.38 2.66
CA SER A 163 2.88 5.63 3.24
C SER A 163 3.96 6.68 3.39
N LEU A 164 3.54 7.93 3.31
CA LEU A 164 4.35 9.10 3.61
C LEU A 164 3.56 10.00 4.57
N GLY A 165 4.09 10.23 5.76
CA GLY A 165 3.54 11.17 6.74
C GLY A 165 3.97 12.61 6.48
N GLY A 166 3.53 13.52 7.38
CA GLY A 166 3.94 14.93 7.38
C GLY A 166 2.96 15.88 6.72
N PHE A 167 1.81 15.40 6.20
CA PHE A 167 0.79 16.23 5.56
C PHE A 167 -0.16 16.92 6.55
N ASP A 168 -0.04 16.61 7.83
CA ASP A 168 -0.81 17.27 8.89
C ASP A 168 -0.18 18.62 9.26
N THR A 169 -0.28 19.56 8.32
CA THR A 169 0.39 20.85 8.36
C THR A 169 -0.51 21.93 8.95
N HIS A 170 -0.75 21.85 10.28
CA HIS A 170 -1.42 22.92 11.03
C HIS A 170 -0.55 24.18 11.16
N ASP A 171 0.78 24.01 11.01
CA ASP A 171 1.79 25.06 11.02
C ASP A 171 2.75 24.85 9.84
N ASN A 172 3.41 25.92 9.37
CA ASN A 172 4.44 25.89 8.34
C ASN A 172 4.00 25.19 7.02
N LEU A 173 2.72 25.28 6.64
CA LEU A 173 2.15 24.59 5.49
C LEU A 173 2.88 24.97 4.21
N ASN A 174 3.06 26.27 3.97
CA ASN A 174 3.70 26.77 2.73
C ASN A 174 5.15 26.37 2.60
N THR A 175 5.84 26.05 3.70
CA THR A 175 7.22 25.56 3.71
C THR A 175 7.29 24.05 3.49
N ASN A 176 6.42 23.29 4.16
CA ASN A 176 6.51 21.82 4.21
C ASN A 176 5.78 21.14 3.05
N HIS A 177 4.59 21.60 2.71
CA HIS A 177 3.71 20.94 1.74
C HIS A 177 4.32 20.83 0.33
N PRO A 178 4.96 21.87 -0.24
CA PRO A 178 5.61 21.74 -1.54
C PRO A 178 6.70 20.69 -1.58
N ALA A 179 7.50 20.57 -0.50
CA ALA A 179 8.54 19.58 -0.40
C ALA A 179 8.00 18.14 -0.28
N LEU A 180 6.87 17.97 0.41
CA LEU A 180 6.17 16.68 0.50
C LEU A 180 5.58 16.27 -0.85
N LEU A 181 4.91 17.19 -1.55
CA LEU A 181 4.37 16.92 -2.89
C LEU A 181 5.48 16.60 -3.90
N ALA A 182 6.59 17.33 -3.86
CA ALA A 182 7.76 17.03 -4.69
C ALA A 182 8.32 15.63 -4.38
N HIS A 183 8.35 15.23 -3.11
CA HIS A 183 8.76 13.88 -2.73
C HIS A 183 7.80 12.82 -3.30
N VAL A 184 6.48 13.00 -3.18
CA VAL A 184 5.50 12.09 -3.77
C VAL A 184 5.67 12.00 -5.28
N GLY A 185 5.71 13.14 -5.98
CA GLY A 185 5.82 13.17 -7.45
C GLY A 185 7.09 12.49 -7.96
N ASN A 186 8.26 12.82 -7.35
CA ASN A 186 9.53 12.21 -7.74
C ASN A 186 9.57 10.71 -7.42
N ALA A 187 9.05 10.28 -6.28
CA ALA A 187 8.99 8.87 -5.90
C ALA A 187 8.09 8.06 -6.84
N MET A 188 6.90 8.60 -7.18
CA MET A 188 6.00 7.97 -8.15
C MET A 188 6.65 7.87 -9.53
N ALA A 189 7.29 8.94 -10.03
CA ALA A 189 7.97 8.94 -11.32
C ALA A 189 9.12 7.92 -11.36
N GLY A 190 9.96 7.87 -10.33
CA GLY A 190 11.04 6.88 -10.22
C GLY A 190 10.51 5.45 -10.14
N PHE A 191 9.38 5.25 -9.46
CA PHE A 191 8.72 3.94 -9.39
C PHE A 191 8.17 3.52 -10.76
N GLN A 192 7.52 4.41 -11.51
CA GLN A 192 7.06 4.10 -12.87
C GLN A 192 8.21 3.70 -13.78
N GLN A 193 9.34 4.42 -13.73
CA GLN A 193 10.53 4.07 -14.51
C GLN A 193 11.08 2.68 -14.12
N ALA A 194 11.02 2.34 -12.84
CA ALA A 194 11.40 1.00 -12.38
C ALA A 194 10.46 -0.09 -12.95
N LEU A 195 9.15 0.15 -12.97
CA LEU A 195 8.16 -0.76 -13.56
C LEU A 195 8.33 -0.91 -15.08
N ASP A 196 8.64 0.18 -15.77
CA ASP A 196 8.90 0.18 -17.21
C ASP A 196 10.16 -0.62 -17.53
N SER A 197 11.22 -0.49 -16.71
CA SER A 197 12.44 -1.29 -16.85
C SER A 197 12.20 -2.80 -16.65
N LEU A 198 11.17 -3.18 -15.89
CA LEU A 198 10.72 -4.56 -15.70
C LEU A 198 9.75 -5.04 -16.79
N GLY A 199 9.34 -4.18 -17.72
CA GLY A 199 8.34 -4.48 -18.75
C GLY A 199 6.92 -4.68 -18.19
N VAL A 200 6.60 -4.13 -17.00
CA VAL A 200 5.30 -4.30 -16.33
C VAL A 200 4.54 -2.99 -16.12
N GLY A 201 4.99 -1.88 -16.69
CA GLY A 201 4.37 -0.58 -16.52
C GLY A 201 2.86 -0.55 -16.81
N GLN A 202 2.38 -1.35 -17.78
CA GLN A 202 0.96 -1.50 -18.10
C GLN A 202 0.17 -2.37 -17.09
N GLN A 203 0.86 -3.10 -16.22
CA GLN A 203 0.28 -4.08 -15.32
C GLN A 203 0.21 -3.58 -13.87
N VAL A 204 0.70 -2.38 -13.61
CA VAL A 204 0.73 -1.79 -12.27
C VAL A 204 0.09 -0.40 -12.31
N THR A 205 -0.83 -0.17 -11.39
CA THR A 205 -1.45 1.13 -11.16
C THR A 205 -1.09 1.62 -9.77
N THR A 206 -0.51 2.80 -9.69
CA THR A 206 -0.17 3.48 -8.44
C THR A 206 -1.19 4.60 -8.21
N PHE A 207 -1.75 4.65 -7.02
CA PHE A 207 -2.71 5.69 -6.67
C PHE A 207 -2.44 6.24 -5.27
N THR A 208 -2.85 7.48 -5.04
CA THR A 208 -2.78 8.11 -3.73
C THR A 208 -4.13 8.05 -3.03
N ALA A 209 -4.09 8.01 -1.70
CA ALA A 209 -5.25 8.16 -0.82
C ALA A 209 -4.81 8.93 0.43
N SER A 210 -5.74 9.57 1.11
CA SER A 210 -5.48 10.34 2.32
C SER A 210 -6.65 10.23 3.31
N ASP A 211 -6.35 10.34 4.60
CA ASP A 211 -7.38 10.29 5.65
C ASP A 211 -8.16 11.61 5.74
N PHE A 212 -7.58 12.72 5.31
CA PHE A 212 -8.20 14.05 5.33
C PHE A 212 -7.72 14.92 4.17
N GLY A 213 -8.55 15.89 3.78
CA GLY A 213 -8.15 17.04 2.99
C GLY A 213 -7.80 18.23 3.90
N ARG A 214 -7.64 19.42 3.31
CA ARG A 214 -7.35 20.65 4.06
C ARG A 214 -8.47 21.66 3.85
N THR A 215 -8.72 22.53 4.87
CA THR A 215 -9.62 23.66 4.73
C THR A 215 -9.04 24.68 3.78
N MET A 216 -9.93 25.41 3.09
CA MET A 216 -9.52 26.58 2.27
C MET A 216 -9.15 27.79 3.11
N THR A 217 -9.70 27.89 4.34
CA THR A 217 -9.32 28.96 5.27
C THR A 217 -8.05 28.57 6.02
N SER A 218 -7.15 29.54 6.18
CA SER A 218 -5.97 29.40 7.01
C SER A 218 -6.34 29.49 8.49
N ASN A 219 -5.60 28.77 9.34
CA ASN A 219 -5.62 28.88 10.79
C ASN A 219 -4.46 29.72 11.35
N GLY A 220 -3.70 30.40 10.47
CA GLY A 220 -2.50 31.17 10.77
C GLY A 220 -1.45 30.98 9.69
N ASP A 221 -0.51 30.05 9.87
CA ASP A 221 0.48 29.66 8.86
C ASP A 221 0.30 28.22 8.32
N GLY A 222 -0.84 27.59 8.68
CA GLY A 222 -1.31 26.30 8.19
C GLY A 222 -2.79 26.31 7.84
N SER A 223 -3.41 25.13 7.88
CA SER A 223 -4.86 24.94 7.70
C SER A 223 -5.34 23.75 8.52
N ASP A 224 -6.65 23.67 8.77
CA ASP A 224 -7.27 22.56 9.48
C ASP A 224 -7.64 21.40 8.53
N HIS A 225 -8.12 20.28 9.06
CA HIS A 225 -8.61 19.16 8.28
C HIS A 225 -9.87 19.49 7.51
N GLY A 226 -9.92 19.04 6.26
CA GLY A 226 -11.10 19.08 5.38
C GLY A 226 -11.55 17.68 4.99
N TRP A 227 -12.64 17.60 4.21
CA TRP A 227 -13.25 16.33 3.81
C TRP A 227 -12.62 15.73 2.56
N GLY A 228 -12.47 16.51 1.52
CA GLY A 228 -12.05 16.07 0.20
C GLY A 228 -10.65 16.54 -0.17
N SER A 229 -10.05 15.87 -1.13
CA SER A 229 -8.75 16.21 -1.69
C SER A 229 -8.64 15.74 -3.13
N HIS A 230 -7.59 16.18 -3.82
CA HIS A 230 -7.18 15.64 -5.11
C HIS A 230 -6.30 14.42 -4.90
N HIS A 231 -6.50 13.41 -5.74
CA HIS A 231 -5.68 12.20 -5.75
C HIS A 231 -5.04 11.99 -7.11
N PHE A 232 -3.88 11.36 -7.13
CA PHE A 232 -3.15 11.00 -8.33
C PHE A 232 -3.32 9.52 -8.63
N VAL A 233 -3.49 9.21 -9.91
CA VAL A 233 -3.45 7.84 -10.43
C VAL A 233 -2.41 7.80 -11.53
N MET A 234 -1.50 6.85 -11.48
CA MET A 234 -0.40 6.68 -12.42
C MET A 234 -0.23 5.21 -12.78
N GLY A 235 0.09 4.95 -14.03
CA GLY A 235 0.36 3.61 -14.56
C GLY A 235 0.23 3.60 -16.08
N GLY A 236 0.81 2.61 -16.73
CA GLY A 236 0.74 2.54 -18.19
C GLY A 236 -0.68 2.30 -18.74
N ALA A 237 -1.58 1.70 -17.93
CA ALA A 237 -2.99 1.51 -18.28
C ALA A 237 -3.87 2.71 -17.88
N VAL A 238 -3.31 3.79 -17.36
CA VAL A 238 -4.07 4.99 -16.97
C VAL A 238 -4.14 5.94 -18.16
N LYS A 239 -5.32 6.42 -18.49
CA LYS A 239 -5.55 7.52 -19.44
C LYS A 239 -5.13 8.83 -18.77
N GLY A 240 -3.83 9.09 -18.74
CA GLY A 240 -3.23 10.21 -18.03
C GLY A 240 -3.41 11.56 -18.71
N GLY A 241 -2.90 12.63 -18.08
CA GLY A 241 -2.93 13.98 -18.59
C GLY A 241 -4.32 14.64 -18.52
N ALA A 242 -5.25 14.09 -17.73
CA ALA A 242 -6.62 14.58 -17.61
C ALA A 242 -7.07 14.60 -16.14
N PHE A 243 -8.10 15.39 -15.86
CA PHE A 243 -8.84 15.37 -14.60
C PHE A 243 -10.10 14.54 -14.76
N TYR A 244 -10.41 13.74 -13.76
CA TYR A 244 -11.59 12.89 -13.68
C TYR A 244 -12.42 13.27 -12.45
N GLY A 245 -13.75 13.25 -12.59
CA GLY A 245 -14.68 13.81 -11.62
C GLY A 245 -14.89 15.31 -11.87
N SER A 246 -15.60 15.96 -10.97
CA SER A 246 -15.92 17.38 -11.02
C SER A 246 -15.27 18.08 -9.82
N ALA A 247 -14.65 19.22 -10.04
CA ALA A 247 -14.17 20.03 -8.93
C ALA A 247 -15.38 20.64 -8.18
N PRO A 248 -15.41 20.60 -6.84
CA PRO A 248 -16.41 21.34 -6.08
C PRO A 248 -16.20 22.85 -6.27
N SER A 249 -17.25 23.63 -6.04
CA SER A 249 -17.12 25.09 -6.03
C SER A 249 -16.17 25.54 -4.92
N ALA A 250 -15.11 26.26 -5.29
CA ALA A 250 -14.15 26.83 -4.34
C ALA A 250 -14.66 28.13 -3.67
N LEU A 251 -15.98 28.32 -3.62
CA LEU A 251 -16.60 29.49 -3.01
C LEU A 251 -16.79 29.25 -1.51
N LEU A 252 -16.15 30.05 -0.66
CA LEU A 252 -16.39 30.05 0.79
C LEU A 252 -17.86 30.38 1.07
N LYS A 253 -18.49 29.57 1.92
CA LYS A 253 -19.93 29.59 2.20
C LYS A 253 -20.80 29.26 0.99
N GLY A 254 -20.21 28.64 -0.04
CA GLY A 254 -20.91 28.07 -1.18
C GLY A 254 -21.65 26.77 -0.83
N PRO A 255 -22.36 26.17 -1.80
CA PRO A 255 -23.19 24.99 -1.54
C PRO A 255 -22.40 23.76 -1.07
N GLU A 256 -21.13 23.63 -1.47
CA GLU A 256 -20.26 22.51 -1.06
C GLU A 256 -19.42 22.81 0.19
N ASP A 257 -19.43 24.05 0.70
CA ASP A 257 -18.70 24.42 1.92
C ASP A 257 -19.51 24.12 3.17
N VAL A 258 -19.14 23.07 3.88
CA VAL A 258 -19.74 22.70 5.18
C VAL A 258 -19.14 23.45 6.36
N GLY A 259 -18.49 24.55 6.10
CA GLY A 259 -17.90 25.47 7.07
C GLY A 259 -16.38 25.54 6.99
N GLN A 260 -15.86 26.75 7.07
CA GLN A 260 -14.42 27.06 7.04
C GLN A 260 -13.71 26.60 5.74
N GLY A 261 -14.43 26.45 4.63
CA GLY A 261 -13.85 25.94 3.40
C GLY A 261 -13.55 24.44 3.44
N ARG A 262 -14.30 23.67 4.24
CA ARG A 262 -14.31 22.21 4.15
C ARG A 262 -15.25 21.82 3.02
N LEU A 263 -14.68 21.55 1.86
CA LEU A 263 -15.47 21.23 0.68
C LEU A 263 -15.90 19.76 0.71
N LEU A 264 -17.17 19.51 0.40
CA LEU A 264 -17.67 18.15 0.17
C LEU A 264 -17.06 17.59 -1.11
N PRO A 265 -16.56 16.35 -1.08
CA PRO A 265 -16.05 15.69 -2.28
C PRO A 265 -17.20 15.40 -3.25
N THR A 266 -16.96 15.59 -4.53
CA THR A 266 -17.89 15.33 -5.64
C THR A 266 -17.71 13.95 -6.25
N THR A 267 -16.67 13.24 -5.85
CA THR A 267 -16.37 11.88 -6.26
C THR A 267 -16.14 11.02 -5.01
N SER A 268 -16.78 9.87 -4.96
CA SER A 268 -16.67 8.99 -3.80
C SER A 268 -15.45 8.07 -3.89
N VAL A 269 -15.02 7.59 -2.72
CA VAL A 269 -14.06 6.50 -2.59
C VAL A 269 -14.57 5.23 -3.28
N ASP A 270 -15.87 4.96 -3.23
CA ASP A 270 -16.47 3.80 -3.90
C ASP A 270 -16.29 3.85 -5.42
N GLN A 271 -16.52 5.00 -6.06
CA GLN A 271 -16.31 5.18 -7.50
C GLN A 271 -14.83 5.04 -7.88
N TYR A 272 -13.94 5.58 -7.04
CA TYR A 272 -12.50 5.49 -7.21
C TYR A 272 -12.01 4.05 -7.10
N ALA A 273 -12.40 3.34 -6.04
CA ALA A 273 -12.07 1.94 -5.80
C ALA A 273 -12.66 1.03 -6.89
N ALA A 274 -13.94 1.22 -7.26
CA ALA A 274 -14.61 0.41 -8.29
C ALA A 274 -13.94 0.53 -9.66
N THR A 275 -13.47 1.74 -10.04
CA THR A 275 -12.75 1.93 -11.29
C THR A 275 -11.45 1.13 -11.33
N MET A 276 -10.69 1.14 -10.24
CA MET A 276 -9.44 0.36 -10.13
C MET A 276 -9.71 -1.14 -9.99
N ALA A 277 -10.75 -1.52 -9.24
CA ALA A 277 -11.13 -2.92 -9.05
C ALA A 277 -11.53 -3.59 -10.38
N ARG A 278 -12.28 -2.88 -11.23
CA ARG A 278 -12.64 -3.36 -12.56
C ARG A 278 -11.39 -3.61 -13.42
N TRP A 279 -10.43 -2.70 -13.42
CA TRP A 279 -9.14 -2.89 -14.08
C TRP A 279 -8.37 -4.07 -13.48
N PHE A 280 -8.41 -4.25 -12.17
CA PHE A 280 -7.77 -5.37 -11.47
C PHE A 280 -8.40 -6.73 -11.84
N GLY A 281 -9.60 -6.74 -12.43
CA GLY A 281 -10.30 -7.92 -12.93
C GLY A 281 -11.45 -8.38 -12.04
N VAL A 282 -11.99 -7.52 -11.19
CA VAL A 282 -13.20 -7.80 -10.41
C VAL A 282 -14.42 -7.73 -11.31
N ALA A 283 -15.26 -8.75 -11.26
CA ALA A 283 -16.52 -8.80 -12.00
C ALA A 283 -17.55 -7.82 -11.42
N ASP A 284 -18.44 -7.32 -12.26
CA ASP A 284 -19.48 -6.37 -11.82
C ASP A 284 -20.38 -6.97 -10.71
N SER A 285 -20.61 -8.28 -10.72
CA SER A 285 -21.37 -9.00 -9.68
C SER A 285 -20.68 -9.02 -8.30
N GLU A 286 -19.36 -8.79 -8.25
CA GLU A 286 -18.55 -8.80 -7.02
C GLU A 286 -18.21 -7.38 -6.56
N MET A 287 -18.57 -6.36 -7.33
CA MET A 287 -18.14 -4.98 -7.10
C MET A 287 -18.61 -4.43 -5.75
N THR A 288 -19.76 -4.86 -5.25
CA THR A 288 -20.26 -4.45 -3.92
C THR A 288 -19.41 -4.97 -2.75
N GLN A 289 -18.59 -5.99 -2.96
CA GLN A 289 -17.62 -6.44 -1.95
C GLN A 289 -16.46 -5.46 -1.81
N ILE A 290 -16.13 -4.75 -2.89
CA ILE A 290 -15.05 -3.75 -2.93
C ILE A 290 -15.57 -2.37 -2.56
N ALA A 291 -16.68 -1.97 -3.15
CA ALA A 291 -17.30 -0.67 -3.06
C ALA A 291 -18.77 -0.83 -2.65
N PRO A 292 -19.06 -0.97 -1.34
CA PRO A 292 -20.39 -1.34 -0.86
C PRO A 292 -21.47 -0.30 -1.17
N ASN A 293 -21.09 0.97 -1.33
CA ASN A 293 -22.03 2.06 -1.62
C ASN A 293 -22.16 2.37 -3.11
N ILE A 294 -21.52 1.59 -3.99
CA ILE A 294 -21.43 1.93 -5.42
C ILE A 294 -22.80 2.06 -6.11
N GLY A 295 -23.82 1.36 -5.62
CA GLY A 295 -25.18 1.44 -6.14
C GLY A 295 -25.89 2.77 -5.91
N TYR A 296 -25.35 3.67 -5.08
CA TYR A 296 -25.90 5.01 -4.86
C TYR A 296 -25.41 6.06 -5.88
N PHE A 297 -24.48 5.68 -6.78
CA PHE A 297 -23.88 6.59 -7.75
C PHE A 297 -24.30 6.24 -9.17
N ASP A 298 -24.57 7.25 -9.98
CA ASP A 298 -24.98 7.07 -11.39
C ASP A 298 -23.91 6.39 -12.25
N SER A 299 -22.63 6.56 -11.88
CA SER A 299 -21.50 5.93 -12.56
C SER A 299 -20.58 5.23 -11.56
N ALA A 300 -20.40 3.93 -11.77
CA ALA A 300 -19.43 3.12 -11.04
C ALA A 300 -18.01 3.17 -11.63
N ASN A 301 -17.82 3.87 -12.75
CA ASN A 301 -16.54 3.94 -13.46
C ASN A 301 -16.22 5.39 -13.83
N LEU A 302 -15.13 5.89 -13.30
CA LEU A 302 -14.66 7.25 -13.57
C LEU A 302 -13.96 7.38 -14.94
N GLY A 303 -13.66 6.26 -15.61
CA GLY A 303 -13.15 6.23 -16.98
C GLY A 303 -11.65 6.46 -17.13
N PHE A 304 -10.89 6.60 -16.04
CA PHE A 304 -9.43 6.84 -16.11
C PHE A 304 -8.59 5.60 -16.41
N MET A 305 -9.17 4.41 -16.38
CA MET A 305 -8.48 3.18 -16.81
C MET A 305 -8.75 2.87 -18.28
N ALA A 306 -7.72 2.36 -18.99
CA ALA A 306 -7.83 1.94 -20.39
C ALA A 306 -8.56 0.59 -20.53
#